data_382b66defa44cdaf34365368e118ef96
#
_entry.id   382b66defa44cdaf34365368e118ef96
#
_cell.length_a   1.000
_cell.length_b   1.000
_cell.length_c   1.000
_cell.angle_alpha   90.00
_cell.angle_beta   90.00
_cell.angle_gamma   90.00
#
_symmetry.space_group_name_H-M   'P 1'
#
loop_
_entity.id
_entity.type
_entity.pdbx_description
1 polymer ?
#
loop_
_entity_poly.entity_id
_entity_poly.type
_entity_poly.pdbx_seq_one_letter_code
_entity_poly.pdbx_strand_id
1 'polypeptide(L)'
;RLSLVGSEMCIRDREYLKEPLEDAKSFKVEAKRSDKKFPMKSPEICREMGGRILRRFHHLKVDVHNPDITVTVEVRDRYAFVRGNNLHGAGGMPTGTGGRAAVLISGGIDSPVASYMMAKRGIELVAVHFASPPYTSELAEMKVMELLKKVARYSGWITTFVVPFTEIQEQIRDKCP
;
A
#
# COMPACT_ATOMS: atom_id res chain seq x y z
N ARG A 1 -30.11 11.13 18.86
CA ARG A 1 -30.33 9.67 18.73
C ARG A 1 -29.04 9.01 18.31
N LEU A 2 -28.52 8.20 19.19
CA LEU A 2 -27.30 7.40 19.13
C LEU A 2 -27.26 6.33 18.00
N SER A 3 -27.96 6.53 16.91
CA SER A 3 -28.08 5.53 15.85
C SER A 3 -26.88 5.48 14.88
N LEU A 4 -25.94 6.43 14.96
CA LEU A 4 -24.73 6.42 14.14
C LEU A 4 -23.66 5.41 14.61
N VAL A 5 -23.77 4.94 15.83
CA VAL A 5 -22.93 3.85 16.36
C VAL A 5 -23.69 2.50 16.29
N GLY A 6 -24.92 2.52 15.81
CA GLY A 6 -25.90 1.47 16.12
C GLY A 6 -26.14 0.39 15.10
N SER A 7 -26.07 0.57 13.79
CA SER A 7 -26.55 -0.52 12.93
C SER A 7 -25.63 -0.93 11.78
N GLU A 8 -25.28 -0.05 10.89
CA GLU A 8 -24.56 -0.52 9.67
C GLU A 8 -23.05 -0.42 9.78
N MET A 9 -22.55 0.61 10.46
CA MET A 9 -21.12 0.79 10.64
C MET A 9 -20.52 -0.27 11.57
N CYS A 10 -21.22 -0.63 12.64
CA CYS A 10 -20.80 -1.72 13.52
C CYS A 10 -20.79 -3.10 12.83
N ILE A 11 -21.56 -3.31 11.77
CA ILE A 11 -21.57 -4.61 11.05
C ILE A 11 -20.32 -4.72 10.16
N ARG A 12 -19.99 -3.72 9.37
CA ARG A 12 -18.76 -3.69 8.55
C ARG A 12 -17.49 -3.70 9.38
N ASP A 13 -17.48 -2.94 10.47
CA ASP A 13 -16.33 -2.88 11.39
C ASP A 13 -16.13 -4.22 12.12
N ARG A 14 -17.21 -4.95 12.39
CA ARG A 14 -17.16 -6.30 12.98
C ARG A 14 -16.49 -7.31 12.04
N GLU A 15 -16.76 -7.24 10.75
CA GLU A 15 -16.13 -8.12 9.75
C GLU A 15 -14.65 -7.77 9.56
N TYR A 16 -14.33 -6.50 9.44
CA TYR A 16 -12.95 -6.02 9.24
C TYR A 16 -12.02 -6.33 10.41
N LEU A 17 -12.52 -6.19 11.66
CA LEU A 17 -11.71 -6.42 12.85
C LEU A 17 -11.83 -7.86 13.39
N LYS A 18 -12.65 -8.70 12.77
CA LYS A 18 -12.92 -10.05 13.28
C LYS A 18 -11.64 -10.89 13.33
N GLU A 19 -10.98 -11.08 12.21
CA GLU A 19 -9.74 -11.87 12.14
C GLU A 19 -8.63 -11.31 13.05
N PRO A 20 -8.30 -9.99 13.01
CA PRO A 20 -7.30 -9.45 13.91
C PRO A 20 -7.62 -9.60 15.40
N LEU A 21 -8.90 -9.53 15.78
CA LEU A 21 -9.33 -9.69 17.18
C LEU A 21 -9.42 -11.16 17.62
N GLU A 22 -9.65 -12.10 16.69
CA GLU A 22 -9.62 -13.54 16.98
C GLU A 22 -8.20 -14.01 17.26
N ASP A 23 -7.20 -13.47 16.57
CA ASP A 23 -5.79 -13.84 16.70
C ASP A 23 -5.08 -13.13 17.88
N ALA A 24 -5.60 -11.99 18.33
CA ALA A 24 -5.02 -11.20 19.42
C ALA A 24 -5.29 -11.82 20.79
N LYS A 25 -4.41 -11.56 21.76
CA LYS A 25 -4.58 -11.91 23.19
C LYS A 25 -5.02 -10.70 24.02
N SER A 26 -4.62 -9.51 23.57
CA SER A 26 -4.88 -8.27 24.27
C SER A 26 -5.25 -7.13 23.32
N PHE A 27 -6.03 -6.18 23.81
CA PHE A 27 -6.43 -5.03 23.02
C PHE A 27 -6.57 -3.76 23.85
N LYS A 28 -6.56 -2.65 23.14
CA LYS A 28 -6.85 -1.31 23.66
C LYS A 28 -7.81 -0.59 22.73
N VAL A 29 -8.68 0.25 23.27
CA VAL A 29 -9.51 1.15 22.47
C VAL A 29 -9.03 2.58 22.65
N GLU A 30 -8.82 3.29 21.55
CA GLU A 30 -8.56 4.72 21.51
C GLU A 30 -9.70 5.44 20.78
N ALA A 31 -10.13 6.59 21.28
CA ALA A 31 -11.16 7.37 20.63
C ALA A 31 -10.68 8.80 20.36
N LYS A 32 -10.83 9.24 19.12
CA LYS A 32 -10.56 10.62 18.68
C LYS A 32 -11.88 11.25 18.23
N ARG A 33 -12.13 12.50 18.65
CA ARG A 33 -13.29 13.26 18.22
C ARG A 33 -12.86 14.55 17.55
N SER A 34 -13.19 14.70 16.28
CA SER A 34 -13.09 15.98 15.56
C SER A 34 -14.32 16.84 15.86
N ASP A 35 -15.51 16.22 15.93
CA ASP A 35 -16.72 16.90 16.35
C ASP A 35 -16.84 16.92 17.89
N LYS A 36 -16.71 18.11 18.49
CA LYS A 36 -16.90 18.31 19.92
C LYS A 36 -18.36 18.31 20.36
N LYS A 37 -19.33 18.43 19.43
CA LYS A 37 -20.76 18.40 19.69
C LYS A 37 -21.29 16.96 19.84
N PHE A 38 -20.50 15.96 19.48
CA PHE A 38 -20.89 14.57 19.69
C PHE A 38 -21.15 14.27 21.18
N PRO A 39 -22.28 13.67 21.53
CA PRO A 39 -22.76 13.58 22.92
C PRO A 39 -21.84 12.80 23.86
N MET A 40 -21.09 11.81 23.33
CA MET A 40 -20.17 10.99 24.15
C MET A 40 -18.76 11.57 24.13
N LYS A 41 -18.11 11.59 25.29
CA LYS A 41 -16.69 11.93 25.41
C LYS A 41 -15.80 10.75 25.00
N SER A 42 -14.54 11.01 24.61
CA SER A 42 -13.62 9.95 24.17
C SER A 42 -13.48 8.78 25.16
N PRO A 43 -13.38 9.00 26.50
CA PRO A 43 -13.34 7.90 27.45
C PRO A 43 -14.63 7.05 27.49
N GLU A 44 -15.77 7.67 27.25
CA GLU A 44 -17.06 6.97 27.20
C GLU A 44 -17.16 6.08 25.94
N ILE A 45 -16.69 6.60 24.80
CA ILE A 45 -16.58 5.83 23.56
C ILE A 45 -15.65 4.62 23.74
N CYS A 46 -14.48 4.83 24.36
CA CYS A 46 -13.55 3.74 24.66
C CYS A 46 -14.17 2.66 25.53
N ARG A 47 -14.90 3.06 26.58
CA ARG A 47 -15.57 2.12 27.49
C ARG A 47 -16.67 1.32 26.78
N GLU A 48 -17.51 1.99 26.01
CA GLU A 48 -18.61 1.35 25.28
C GLU A 48 -18.08 0.36 24.23
N MET A 49 -17.10 0.79 23.41
CA MET A 49 -16.52 -0.08 22.40
C MET A 49 -15.71 -1.23 23.01
N GLY A 50 -14.95 -0.97 24.06
CA GLY A 50 -14.24 -2.02 24.81
C GLY A 50 -15.19 -3.07 25.38
N GLY A 51 -16.31 -2.62 25.97
CA GLY A 51 -17.33 -3.52 26.48
C GLY A 51 -18.02 -4.36 25.40
N ARG A 52 -18.21 -3.79 24.19
CA ARG A 52 -18.75 -4.54 23.04
C ARG A 52 -17.77 -5.59 22.52
N ILE A 53 -16.49 -5.26 22.46
CA ILE A 53 -15.43 -6.20 22.04
C ILE A 53 -15.35 -7.35 23.03
N LEU A 54 -15.28 -7.09 24.33
CA LEU A 54 -15.20 -8.13 25.38
C LEU A 54 -16.42 -9.06 25.40
N ARG A 55 -17.62 -8.52 25.14
CA ARG A 55 -18.84 -9.35 25.06
C ARG A 55 -18.83 -10.34 23.89
N ARG A 56 -18.06 -10.05 22.83
CA ARG A 56 -17.98 -10.92 21.65
C ARG A 56 -16.74 -11.82 21.67
N PHE A 57 -15.63 -11.30 22.15
CA PHE A 57 -14.34 -11.98 22.17
C PHE A 57 -13.90 -12.19 23.63
N HIS A 58 -14.44 -13.23 24.27
CA HIS A 58 -14.23 -13.51 25.68
C HIS A 58 -12.79 -13.87 26.06
N HIS A 59 -11.96 -14.25 25.08
CA HIS A 59 -10.55 -14.58 25.27
C HIS A 59 -9.66 -13.35 25.40
N LEU A 60 -10.13 -12.17 24.95
CA LEU A 60 -9.34 -10.94 24.95
C LEU A 60 -9.21 -10.33 26.33
N LYS A 61 -8.06 -9.75 26.61
CA LYS A 61 -7.78 -8.94 27.80
C LYS A 61 -7.53 -7.50 27.40
N VAL A 62 -7.90 -6.56 28.25
CA VAL A 62 -7.58 -5.13 28.04
C VAL A 62 -6.15 -4.89 28.55
N ASP A 63 -5.28 -4.39 27.64
CA ASP A 63 -3.95 -3.93 27.98
C ASP A 63 -3.74 -2.53 27.39
N VAL A 64 -3.56 -1.54 28.26
CA VAL A 64 -3.39 -0.13 27.87
C VAL A 64 -1.95 0.23 27.54
N HIS A 65 -0.97 -0.61 27.93
CA HIS A 65 0.44 -0.33 27.74
C HIS A 65 1.03 -1.03 26.53
N ASN A 66 0.81 -2.35 26.41
CA ASN A 66 1.35 -3.17 25.33
C ASN A 66 0.27 -4.07 24.69
N PRO A 67 -0.77 -3.48 24.05
CA PRO A 67 -1.81 -4.25 23.42
C PRO A 67 -1.31 -4.90 22.11
N ASP A 68 -1.75 -6.12 21.82
CA ASP A 68 -1.52 -6.75 20.51
C ASP A 68 -2.24 -5.98 19.41
N ILE A 69 -3.45 -5.47 19.72
CA ILE A 69 -4.23 -4.65 18.79
C ILE A 69 -4.76 -3.38 19.44
N THR A 70 -4.58 -2.25 18.76
CA THR A 70 -5.21 -0.98 19.13
C THR A 70 -6.37 -0.69 18.20
N VAL A 71 -7.57 -0.72 18.75
CA VAL A 71 -8.80 -0.34 18.04
C VAL A 71 -9.02 1.14 18.18
N THR A 72 -8.88 1.90 17.09
CA THR A 72 -9.07 3.34 17.08
C THR A 72 -10.46 3.69 16.53
N VAL A 73 -11.24 4.44 17.29
CA VAL A 73 -12.52 5.01 16.88
C VAL A 73 -12.37 6.50 16.67
N GLU A 74 -12.57 6.96 15.43
CA GLU A 74 -12.48 8.37 15.07
C GLU A 74 -13.87 8.90 14.71
N VAL A 75 -14.41 9.82 15.49
CA VAL A 75 -15.71 10.44 15.24
C VAL A 75 -15.50 11.79 14.56
N ARG A 76 -16.06 11.95 13.36
CA ARG A 76 -16.11 13.19 12.57
C ARG A 76 -17.55 13.67 12.42
N ASP A 77 -17.76 14.83 11.79
CA ASP A 77 -19.06 15.49 11.69
C ASP A 77 -20.18 14.63 11.11
N ARG A 78 -19.88 13.80 10.11
CA ARG A 78 -20.87 12.97 9.40
C ARG A 78 -20.61 11.48 9.53
N TYR A 79 -19.39 11.05 9.88
CA TYR A 79 -18.97 9.66 9.89
C TYR A 79 -18.16 9.35 11.14
N ALA A 80 -18.17 8.11 11.53
CA ALA A 80 -17.19 7.57 12.46
C ALA A 80 -16.42 6.44 11.76
N PHE A 81 -15.12 6.38 11.99
CA PHE A 81 -14.24 5.38 11.42
C PHE A 81 -13.70 4.50 12.54
N VAL A 82 -13.69 3.20 12.30
CA VAL A 82 -13.07 2.22 13.21
C VAL A 82 -11.94 1.53 12.46
N ARG A 83 -10.79 1.46 13.08
CA ARG A 83 -9.60 0.83 12.49
C ARG A 83 -8.82 0.05 13.53
N GLY A 84 -8.15 -1.00 13.09
CA GLY A 84 -7.19 -1.76 13.88
C GLY A 84 -5.78 -1.14 13.83
N ASN A 85 -4.77 -2.00 13.96
CA ASN A 85 -3.38 -1.58 13.86
C ASN A 85 -3.05 -0.98 12.48
N ASN A 86 -2.12 -0.05 12.46
CA ASN A 86 -1.64 0.52 11.21
C ASN A 86 -0.87 -0.54 10.42
N LEU A 87 -1.27 -0.75 9.17
CA LEU A 87 -0.50 -1.56 8.24
C LEU A 87 0.58 -0.69 7.59
N HIS A 88 1.81 -1.19 7.63
CA HIS A 88 2.90 -0.52 6.94
C HIS A 88 2.81 -0.80 5.43
N GLY A 89 2.56 0.23 4.67
CA GLY A 89 2.63 0.17 3.21
C GLY A 89 4.06 0.32 2.70
N ALA A 90 4.23 0.27 1.39
CA ALA A 90 5.53 0.47 0.74
C ALA A 90 6.15 1.85 1.03
N GLY A 91 5.36 2.81 1.45
CA GLY A 91 5.76 4.20 1.66
C GLY A 91 6.10 4.90 0.34
N GLY A 92 6.59 6.13 0.44
CA GLY A 92 6.92 6.95 -0.73
C GLY A 92 5.85 8.00 -1.04
N MET A 93 5.99 8.63 -2.20
CA MET A 93 5.07 9.64 -2.71
C MET A 93 4.10 9.01 -3.73
N PRO A 94 2.87 9.52 -3.88
CA PRO A 94 1.98 9.05 -4.93
C PRO A 94 2.61 9.23 -6.31
N THR A 95 2.49 8.21 -7.16
CA THR A 95 3.04 8.21 -8.52
C THR A 95 2.49 9.38 -9.34
N GLY A 96 3.35 10.03 -10.10
CA GLY A 96 3.02 11.20 -10.92
C GLY A 96 3.19 12.55 -10.21
N THR A 97 3.29 12.59 -8.88
CA THR A 97 3.50 13.85 -8.14
C THR A 97 4.88 14.46 -8.36
N GLY A 98 5.89 13.64 -8.68
CA GLY A 98 7.26 14.05 -8.98
C GLY A 98 7.55 14.24 -10.47
N GLY A 99 6.51 14.21 -11.33
CA GLY A 99 6.65 14.28 -12.79
C GLY A 99 6.82 12.91 -13.45
N ARG A 100 7.30 12.91 -14.68
CA ARG A 100 7.48 11.71 -15.52
C ARG A 100 8.93 11.56 -15.95
N ALA A 101 9.44 10.33 -16.00
CA ALA A 101 10.79 10.02 -16.48
C ALA A 101 10.81 8.74 -17.31
N ALA A 102 11.71 8.71 -18.29
CA ALA A 102 12.04 7.49 -19.01
C ALA A 102 13.14 6.73 -18.25
N VAL A 103 12.99 5.42 -18.16
CA VAL A 103 13.99 4.52 -17.59
C VAL A 103 14.46 3.54 -18.67
N LEU A 104 15.76 3.43 -18.85
CA LEU A 104 16.37 2.40 -19.69
C LEU A 104 16.42 1.11 -18.88
N ILE A 105 15.62 0.13 -19.29
CA ILE A 105 15.47 -1.13 -18.56
C ILE A 105 16.20 -2.27 -19.24
N SER A 106 16.96 -3.02 -18.47
CA SER A 106 17.69 -4.19 -18.92
C SER A 106 17.36 -5.40 -18.02
N GLY A 107 17.84 -6.57 -18.40
CA GLY A 107 17.72 -7.80 -17.58
C GLY A 107 18.65 -7.84 -16.36
N GLY A 108 19.43 -6.78 -16.09
CA GLY A 108 20.28 -6.63 -14.91
C GLY A 108 19.49 -6.30 -13.64
N ILE A 109 20.20 -6.22 -12.51
CA ILE A 109 19.58 -5.95 -11.19
C ILE A 109 19.41 -4.45 -10.90
N ASP A 110 20.25 -3.60 -11.50
CA ASP A 110 20.31 -2.17 -11.13
C ASP A 110 19.12 -1.39 -11.70
N SER A 111 18.78 -1.59 -12.98
CA SER A 111 17.72 -0.81 -13.63
C SER A 111 16.33 -1.00 -13.00
N PRO A 112 15.87 -2.19 -12.58
CA PRO A 112 14.60 -2.32 -11.87
C PRO A 112 14.65 -1.73 -10.45
N VAL A 113 15.79 -1.78 -9.77
CA VAL A 113 15.96 -1.16 -8.44
C VAL A 113 15.91 0.36 -8.57
N ALA A 114 16.63 0.95 -9.52
CA ALA A 114 16.56 2.38 -9.80
C ALA A 114 15.14 2.82 -10.15
N SER A 115 14.44 2.06 -10.99
CA SER A 115 13.02 2.29 -11.32
C SER A 115 12.14 2.32 -10.09
N TYR A 116 12.27 1.34 -9.20
CA TYR A 116 11.53 1.30 -7.93
C TYR A 116 11.83 2.51 -7.05
N MET A 117 13.10 2.89 -6.91
CA MET A 117 13.51 4.04 -6.11
C MET A 117 12.93 5.36 -6.65
N MET A 118 12.88 5.52 -7.97
CA MET A 118 12.29 6.70 -8.62
C MET A 118 10.77 6.70 -8.49
N ALA A 119 10.11 5.55 -8.66
CA ALA A 119 8.67 5.41 -8.42
C ALA A 119 8.28 5.80 -6.99
N LYS A 120 9.06 5.39 -5.98
CA LYS A 120 8.85 5.79 -4.57
C LYS A 120 8.97 7.30 -4.35
N ARG A 121 9.64 8.03 -5.19
CA ARG A 121 9.74 9.50 -5.18
C ARG A 121 8.62 10.19 -5.94
N GLY A 122 7.62 9.43 -6.37
CA GLY A 122 6.45 9.94 -7.07
C GLY A 122 6.64 10.14 -8.56
N ILE A 123 7.69 9.57 -9.16
CA ILE A 123 7.93 9.65 -10.60
C ILE A 123 7.04 8.64 -11.32
N GLU A 124 6.29 9.09 -12.33
CA GLU A 124 5.63 8.24 -13.31
C GLU A 124 6.69 7.69 -14.28
N LEU A 125 6.74 6.36 -14.42
CA LEU A 125 7.77 5.71 -15.23
C LEU A 125 7.29 5.38 -16.64
N VAL A 126 8.16 5.64 -17.61
CA VAL A 126 8.06 5.13 -18.97
C VAL A 126 9.31 4.29 -19.21
N ALA A 127 9.14 3.00 -19.52
CA ALA A 127 10.27 2.09 -19.73
C ALA A 127 10.66 2.02 -21.20
N VAL A 128 11.96 2.02 -21.47
CA VAL A 128 12.54 1.82 -22.80
C VAL A 128 13.50 0.63 -22.72
N HIS A 129 13.26 -0.39 -23.53
CA HIS A 129 14.10 -1.57 -23.67
C HIS A 129 14.65 -1.66 -25.08
N PHE A 130 15.97 -1.77 -25.23
CA PHE A 130 16.62 -2.00 -26.51
C PHE A 130 16.75 -3.50 -26.75
N ALA A 131 16.13 -3.98 -27.82
CA ALA A 131 16.18 -5.38 -28.23
C ALA A 131 17.01 -5.53 -29.50
N SER A 132 17.95 -6.46 -29.51
CA SER A 132 18.85 -6.72 -30.63
C SER A 132 18.80 -8.21 -31.05
N PRO A 133 17.68 -8.68 -31.61
CA PRO A 133 17.67 -10.04 -32.16
C PRO A 133 18.61 -10.13 -33.37
N PRO A 134 19.36 -11.26 -33.58
CA PRO A 134 19.36 -12.47 -32.76
C PRO A 134 20.29 -12.43 -31.53
N TYR A 135 20.98 -11.32 -31.27
CA TYR A 135 21.94 -11.19 -30.16
C TYR A 135 21.29 -11.16 -28.79
N THR A 136 20.04 -10.68 -28.68
CA THR A 136 19.21 -10.81 -27.48
C THR A 136 18.15 -11.87 -27.67
N SER A 137 18.07 -12.82 -26.72
CA SER A 137 17.08 -13.89 -26.78
C SER A 137 15.70 -13.40 -26.32
N GLU A 138 14.65 -14.07 -26.76
CA GLU A 138 13.28 -13.84 -26.28
C GLU A 138 13.17 -13.99 -24.75
N LEU A 139 13.94 -14.91 -24.16
CA LEU A 139 14.00 -15.09 -22.70
C LEU A 139 14.53 -13.86 -21.99
N ALA A 140 15.46 -13.12 -22.61
CA ALA A 140 15.98 -11.85 -22.05
C ALA A 140 14.89 -10.77 -22.03
N GLU A 141 14.09 -10.66 -23.09
CA GLU A 141 12.96 -9.74 -23.16
C GLU A 141 11.87 -10.13 -22.14
N MET A 142 11.52 -11.42 -22.07
CA MET A 142 10.56 -11.91 -21.06
C MET A 142 11.00 -11.58 -19.65
N LYS A 143 12.30 -11.73 -19.34
CA LYS A 143 12.86 -11.36 -18.04
C LYS A 143 12.67 -9.86 -17.74
N VAL A 144 12.90 -8.98 -18.71
CA VAL A 144 12.66 -7.54 -18.57
C VAL A 144 11.21 -7.26 -18.25
N MET A 145 10.26 -7.89 -18.95
CA MET A 145 8.83 -7.73 -18.70
C MET A 145 8.42 -8.22 -17.32
N GLU A 146 9.01 -9.32 -16.82
CA GLU A 146 8.77 -9.77 -15.45
C GLU A 146 9.31 -8.79 -14.39
N LEU A 147 10.49 -8.23 -14.62
CA LEU A 147 11.05 -7.20 -13.73
C LEU A 147 10.15 -5.96 -13.69
N LEU A 148 9.68 -5.49 -14.85
CA LEU A 148 8.73 -4.38 -14.93
C LEU A 148 7.41 -4.66 -14.21
N LYS A 149 6.86 -5.88 -14.32
CA LYS A 149 5.67 -6.30 -13.55
C LYS A 149 5.88 -6.18 -12.04
N LYS A 150 7.09 -6.49 -11.54
CA LYS A 150 7.40 -6.33 -10.11
C LYS A 150 7.48 -4.86 -9.71
N VAL A 151 8.09 -4.01 -10.53
CA VAL A 151 8.14 -2.55 -10.30
C VAL A 151 6.73 -1.95 -10.35
N ALA A 152 5.89 -2.38 -11.30
CA ALA A 152 4.53 -1.90 -11.48
C ALA A 152 3.61 -2.10 -10.25
N ARG A 153 3.94 -3.03 -9.36
CA ARG A 153 3.22 -3.16 -8.07
C ARG A 153 3.33 -1.91 -7.19
N TYR A 154 4.36 -1.11 -7.39
CA TYR A 154 4.64 0.10 -6.62
C TYR A 154 4.42 1.39 -7.41
N SER A 155 4.73 1.37 -8.71
CA SER A 155 4.59 2.53 -9.60
C SER A 155 3.22 2.62 -10.27
N GLY A 156 2.43 1.55 -10.22
CA GLY A 156 1.23 1.45 -11.04
C GLY A 156 1.59 1.15 -12.50
N TRP A 157 0.86 1.75 -13.41
CA TRP A 157 0.97 1.48 -14.83
C TRP A 157 2.31 1.98 -15.41
N ILE A 158 3.03 1.14 -16.18
CA ILE A 158 4.29 1.51 -16.86
C ILE A 158 4.11 1.28 -18.36
N THR A 159 4.14 2.36 -19.14
CA THR A 159 4.21 2.24 -20.60
C THR A 159 5.61 1.78 -20.99
N THR A 160 5.70 0.73 -21.81
CA THR A 160 6.99 0.13 -22.18
C THR A 160 7.17 0.21 -23.70
N PHE A 161 8.30 0.77 -24.13
CA PHE A 161 8.73 0.79 -25.53
C PHE A 161 9.86 -0.21 -25.73
N VAL A 162 9.67 -1.14 -26.67
CA VAL A 162 10.73 -2.04 -27.13
C VAL A 162 11.29 -1.45 -28.43
N VAL A 163 12.55 -1.06 -28.41
CA VAL A 163 13.22 -0.40 -29.53
C VAL A 163 14.12 -1.40 -30.22
N PRO A 164 13.92 -1.70 -31.53
CA PRO A 164 14.84 -2.51 -32.31
C PRO A 164 16.20 -1.82 -32.38
N PHE A 165 17.26 -2.50 -31.99
CA PHE A 165 18.60 -1.89 -31.92
C PHE A 165 19.64 -2.67 -32.71
N THR A 166 19.28 -3.74 -33.40
CA THR A 166 20.22 -4.62 -34.13
C THR A 166 21.03 -3.89 -35.17
N GLU A 167 20.38 -3.14 -36.07
CA GLU A 167 21.07 -2.40 -37.15
C GLU A 167 22.07 -1.36 -36.61
N ILE A 168 21.68 -0.64 -35.56
CA ILE A 168 22.53 0.35 -34.91
C ILE A 168 23.73 -0.33 -34.25
N GLN A 169 23.50 -1.45 -33.58
CA GLN A 169 24.57 -2.23 -32.94
C GLN A 169 25.59 -2.75 -33.97
N GLU A 170 25.12 -3.26 -35.10
CA GLU A 170 25.97 -3.72 -36.20
C GLU A 170 26.77 -2.56 -36.81
N GLN A 171 26.15 -1.41 -37.07
CA GLN A 171 26.85 -0.23 -37.58
C GLN A 171 27.90 0.28 -36.60
N ILE A 172 27.66 0.26 -35.30
CA ILE A 172 28.66 0.64 -34.30
C ILE A 172 29.82 -0.33 -34.33
N ARG A 173 29.55 -1.64 -34.34
CA ARG A 173 30.60 -2.67 -34.42
C ARG A 173 31.47 -2.52 -35.65
N ASP A 174 30.87 -2.23 -36.81
CA ASP A 174 31.57 -2.21 -38.09
C ASP A 174 32.32 -0.88 -38.32
N LYS A 175 31.91 0.21 -37.69
CA LYS A 175 32.51 1.56 -37.88
C LYS A 175 33.35 2.04 -36.71
N CYS A 176 33.21 1.43 -35.55
CA CYS A 176 33.96 1.83 -34.36
C CYS A 176 34.96 0.70 -34.02
N PRO A 177 36.28 0.97 -34.08
CA PRO A 177 37.33 0.00 -33.79
C PRO A 177 37.36 -0.42 -32.30
#